data_d9b4414f842acc844fc6bc708f375507
#
_entry.id   d9b4414f842acc844fc6bc708f375507
#
_cell.length_a   1.000
_cell.length_b   1.000
_cell.length_c   1.000
_cell.angle_alpha   90.00
_cell.angle_beta   90.00
_cell.angle_gamma   90.00
#
_symmetry.space_group_name_H-M   'P 1'
#
loop_
_entity.id
_entity.type
_entity.pdbx_description
1 polymer ?
#
loop_
_entity_poly.entity_id
_entity_poly.type
_entity_poly.pdbx_seq_one_letter_code
_entity_poly.pdbx_strand_id
1 'polypeptide(L)'
;MPLRPVTLARRPLMFALAAVAASAVMHAPALAQAKLKVAAIYTVPVEQQWVSRIDKALKAAVARGEIEYVFSENVSNADYERVMRQYAEAGNGLVLGESFAVEAAARKVAKDYPKVAFLMGSSGKPQAPNFSVFDNYIQEPAYLSGMVAGGVTKTNKIGMVGGYPIPEVNRLMNAFMAGAKEV
;
A
#
# COMPACT_ATOMS: atom_id res chain seq x y z
N MET A 1 51.37 -49.48 -55.88
CA MET A 1 50.21 -48.64 -55.68
C MET A 1 50.05 -48.49 -54.21
N PRO A 2 50.45 -47.35 -53.57
CA PRO A 2 50.45 -47.23 -52.12
C PRO A 2 49.08 -46.69 -51.62
N LEU A 3 48.55 -47.29 -50.53
CA LEU A 3 47.32 -46.93 -49.84
C LEU A 3 47.53 -45.65 -49.07
N ARG A 4 46.65 -44.68 -49.27
CA ARG A 4 46.58 -43.38 -48.52
C ARG A 4 45.93 -43.64 -47.15
N PRO A 5 46.44 -43.07 -46.04
CA PRO A 5 45.75 -43.12 -44.76
C PRO A 5 44.55 -42.13 -44.71
N VAL A 6 43.44 -42.67 -44.19
CA VAL A 6 42.24 -41.88 -43.90
C VAL A 6 42.40 -41.13 -42.56
N THR A 7 42.54 -39.79 -42.60
CA THR A 7 42.54 -38.99 -41.39
C THR A 7 41.12 -38.72 -40.97
N LEU A 8 40.67 -39.38 -39.89
CA LEU A 8 39.39 -39.04 -39.21
C LEU A 8 39.48 -37.66 -38.58
N ALA A 9 38.64 -36.74 -39.04
CA ALA A 9 38.56 -35.42 -38.49
C ALA A 9 37.93 -35.43 -37.09
N ARG A 10 38.75 -35.16 -36.06
CA ARG A 10 38.31 -35.05 -34.64
C ARG A 10 37.60 -33.75 -34.26
N ARG A 11 37.33 -32.87 -35.23
CA ARG A 11 36.76 -31.52 -34.98
C ARG A 11 35.26 -31.43 -34.72
N PRO A 12 34.35 -32.30 -35.21
CA PRO A 12 32.92 -32.13 -34.93
C PRO A 12 32.50 -32.51 -33.50
N LEU A 13 33.28 -33.35 -32.78
CA LEU A 13 32.88 -33.83 -31.44
C LEU A 13 33.03 -32.77 -30.35
N MET A 14 33.97 -31.85 -30.46
CA MET A 14 34.16 -30.77 -29.49
C MET A 14 33.10 -29.66 -29.56
N PHE A 15 32.56 -29.42 -30.74
CA PHE A 15 31.49 -28.42 -30.88
C PHE A 15 30.12 -28.91 -30.35
N ALA A 16 29.87 -30.20 -30.40
CA ALA A 16 28.64 -30.78 -29.87
C ALA A 16 28.61 -30.77 -28.33
N LEU A 17 29.73 -30.97 -27.64
CA LEU A 17 29.83 -30.89 -26.18
C LEU A 17 29.69 -29.42 -25.68
N ALA A 18 30.21 -28.43 -26.41
CA ALA A 18 30.10 -27.04 -26.03
C ALA A 18 28.66 -26.52 -26.16
N ALA A 19 27.88 -27.00 -27.13
CA ALA A 19 26.47 -26.60 -27.32
C ALA A 19 25.56 -27.18 -26.22
N VAL A 20 25.87 -28.39 -25.69
CA VAL A 20 25.08 -28.98 -24.58
C VAL A 20 25.39 -28.29 -23.25
N ALA A 21 26.63 -27.83 -23.02
CA ALA A 21 26.98 -27.08 -21.82
C ALA A 21 26.38 -25.68 -21.79
N ALA A 22 26.22 -25.02 -22.95
CA ALA A 22 25.60 -23.71 -23.05
C ALA A 22 24.07 -23.71 -22.80
N SER A 23 23.39 -24.82 -23.15
CA SER A 23 21.95 -24.97 -22.90
C SER A 23 21.60 -25.30 -21.44
N ALA A 24 22.53 -25.85 -20.67
CA ALA A 24 22.31 -26.12 -19.25
C ALA A 24 22.32 -24.86 -18.34
N VAL A 25 22.95 -23.78 -18.80
CA VAL A 25 23.04 -22.52 -18.03
C VAL A 25 21.76 -21.68 -18.14
N MET A 26 20.90 -21.92 -19.12
CA MET A 26 19.66 -21.14 -19.32
C MET A 26 18.47 -21.60 -18.46
N HIS A 27 18.63 -22.68 -17.67
CA HIS A 27 17.59 -23.19 -16.78
C HIS A 27 17.97 -23.02 -15.30
N ALA A 28 18.67 -21.92 -14.95
CA ALA A 28 18.73 -21.56 -13.54
C ALA A 28 17.26 -21.31 -13.10
N PRO A 29 16.75 -22.05 -12.09
CA PRO A 29 15.41 -21.74 -11.57
C PRO A 29 15.43 -20.28 -11.14
N ALA A 30 14.53 -19.49 -11.69
CA ALA A 30 14.31 -18.16 -11.18
C ALA A 30 14.06 -18.32 -9.68
N LEU A 31 15.00 -17.87 -8.86
CA LEU A 31 14.82 -17.88 -7.41
C LEU A 31 13.49 -17.16 -7.17
N ALA A 32 12.47 -17.91 -6.77
CA ALA A 32 11.17 -17.32 -6.46
C ALA A 32 11.42 -16.26 -5.39
N GLN A 33 11.33 -15.00 -5.79
CA GLN A 33 11.52 -13.90 -4.86
C GLN A 33 10.50 -14.07 -3.73
N ALA A 34 10.98 -14.11 -2.49
CA ALA A 34 10.10 -14.25 -1.34
C ALA A 34 9.02 -13.15 -1.39
N LYS A 35 7.75 -13.56 -1.29
CA LYS A 35 6.63 -12.63 -1.33
C LYS A 35 6.77 -11.58 -0.23
N LEU A 36 6.45 -10.34 -0.55
CA LEU A 36 6.41 -9.29 0.44
C LEU A 36 5.29 -9.59 1.45
N LYS A 37 5.64 -9.64 2.74
CA LYS A 37 4.66 -9.73 3.82
C LYS A 37 4.08 -8.36 4.10
N VAL A 38 2.77 -8.25 4.00
CA VAL A 38 2.02 -7.00 4.16
C VAL A 38 1.01 -7.17 5.28
N ALA A 39 1.00 -6.24 6.22
CA ALA A 39 -0.01 -6.16 7.27
C ALA A 39 -0.83 -4.88 7.12
N ALA A 40 -2.14 -4.96 7.38
CA ALA A 40 -3.00 -3.79 7.43
C ALA A 40 -3.66 -3.62 8.80
N ILE A 41 -3.85 -2.37 9.21
CA ILE A 41 -4.49 -1.99 10.48
C ILE A 41 -5.66 -1.07 10.17
N TYR A 42 -6.85 -1.54 10.47
CA TYR A 42 -8.10 -0.83 10.24
C TYR A 42 -8.77 -0.48 11.57
N THR A 43 -9.19 0.75 11.72
CA THR A 43 -9.88 1.24 12.92
C THR A 43 -11.38 0.90 12.93
N VAL A 44 -11.89 0.42 11.80
CA VAL A 44 -13.28 0.06 11.55
C VAL A 44 -13.36 -1.33 10.91
N PRO A 45 -14.57 -1.94 10.80
CA PRO A 45 -14.75 -3.20 10.08
C PRO A 45 -14.30 -3.11 8.62
N VAL A 46 -13.77 -4.20 8.09
CA VAL A 46 -13.22 -4.27 6.71
C VAL A 46 -14.28 -4.02 5.63
N GLU A 47 -15.56 -4.21 5.93
CA GLU A 47 -16.69 -3.92 5.06
C GLU A 47 -16.97 -2.43 4.89
N GLN A 48 -16.47 -1.59 5.79
CA GLN A 48 -16.64 -0.14 5.70
C GLN A 48 -16.08 0.37 4.37
N GLN A 49 -16.81 1.27 3.73
CA GLN A 49 -16.62 1.60 2.32
C GLN A 49 -15.19 2.07 1.97
N TRP A 50 -14.54 2.84 2.84
CA TRP A 50 -13.16 3.28 2.67
C TRP A 50 -12.19 2.10 2.75
N VAL A 51 -12.25 1.36 3.85
CA VAL A 51 -11.36 0.24 4.16
C VAL A 51 -11.52 -0.90 3.17
N SER A 52 -12.76 -1.21 2.75
CA SER A 52 -13.03 -2.29 1.80
C SER A 52 -12.34 -2.10 0.44
N ARG A 53 -12.05 -0.87 0.04
CA ARG A 53 -11.31 -0.59 -1.20
C ARG A 53 -9.85 -0.97 -1.07
N ILE A 54 -9.26 -0.67 0.08
CA ILE A 54 -7.87 -1.03 0.40
C ILE A 54 -7.74 -2.55 0.49
N ASP A 55 -8.62 -3.20 1.25
CA ASP A 55 -8.65 -4.65 1.41
C ASP A 55 -8.81 -5.38 0.06
N LYS A 56 -9.73 -4.94 -0.80
CA LYS A 56 -9.90 -5.50 -2.14
C LYS A 56 -8.66 -5.38 -3.00
N ALA A 57 -7.96 -4.25 -2.94
CA ALA A 57 -6.73 -4.04 -3.69
C ALA A 57 -5.61 -5.00 -3.21
N LEU A 58 -5.47 -5.17 -1.89
CA LEU A 58 -4.49 -6.10 -1.32
C LEU A 58 -4.84 -7.56 -1.62
N LYS A 59 -6.10 -7.96 -1.52
CA LYS A 59 -6.55 -9.31 -1.92
C LYS A 59 -6.31 -9.59 -3.40
N ALA A 60 -6.46 -8.59 -4.27
CA ALA A 60 -6.11 -8.74 -5.67
C ALA A 60 -4.60 -8.96 -5.87
N ALA A 61 -3.73 -8.30 -5.11
CA ALA A 61 -2.29 -8.54 -5.14
C ALA A 61 -1.92 -9.94 -4.61
N VAL A 62 -2.63 -10.44 -3.59
CA VAL A 62 -2.49 -11.84 -3.13
C VAL A 62 -2.87 -12.82 -4.24
N ALA A 63 -3.99 -12.58 -4.93
CA ALA A 63 -4.45 -13.44 -6.03
C ALA A 63 -3.47 -13.49 -7.20
N ARG A 64 -2.70 -12.41 -7.44
CA ARG A 64 -1.60 -12.40 -8.41
C ARG A 64 -0.30 -13.05 -7.89
N GLY A 65 -0.27 -13.45 -6.61
CA GLY A 65 0.89 -14.09 -5.99
C GLY A 65 2.02 -13.12 -5.60
N GLU A 66 1.77 -11.82 -5.57
CA GLU A 66 2.75 -10.75 -5.33
C GLU A 66 3.09 -10.58 -3.85
N ILE A 67 2.11 -10.74 -2.96
CA ILE A 67 2.23 -10.48 -1.53
C ILE A 67 1.62 -11.62 -0.68
N GLU A 68 2.03 -11.68 0.58
CA GLU A 68 1.29 -12.30 1.68
C GLU A 68 0.59 -11.19 2.45
N TYR A 69 -0.69 -11.37 2.81
CA TYR A 69 -1.49 -10.32 3.42
C TYR A 69 -2.22 -10.80 4.68
N VAL A 70 -2.07 -10.04 5.75
CA VAL A 70 -2.80 -10.19 7.00
C VAL A 70 -3.35 -8.83 7.44
N PHE A 71 -4.41 -8.82 8.25
CA PHE A 71 -4.94 -7.57 8.78
C PHE A 71 -5.55 -7.73 10.18
N SER A 72 -5.69 -6.61 10.86
CA SER A 72 -6.52 -6.43 12.06
C SER A 72 -7.55 -5.35 11.78
N GLU A 73 -8.78 -5.57 12.19
CA GLU A 73 -9.88 -4.61 12.07
C GLU A 73 -10.44 -4.24 13.45
N ASN A 74 -11.24 -3.17 13.53
CA ASN A 74 -11.78 -2.64 14.77
C ASN A 74 -10.70 -2.33 15.82
N VAL A 75 -9.50 -1.96 15.37
CA VAL A 75 -8.39 -1.60 16.26
C VAL A 75 -8.64 -0.22 16.84
N SER A 76 -8.76 -0.14 18.15
CA SER A 76 -8.95 1.14 18.84
C SER A 76 -7.73 2.06 18.67
N ASN A 77 -7.93 3.38 18.76
CA ASN A 77 -6.82 4.33 18.73
C ASN A 77 -5.79 4.07 19.84
N ALA A 78 -6.22 3.57 21.01
CA ALA A 78 -5.35 3.24 22.12
C ALA A 78 -4.46 2.01 21.84
N ASP A 79 -4.96 1.06 21.06
CA ASP A 79 -4.25 -0.17 20.70
C ASP A 79 -3.39 -0.04 19.44
N TYR A 80 -3.58 1.01 18.66
CA TYR A 80 -3.01 1.13 17.33
C TYR A 80 -1.48 1.04 17.32
N GLU A 81 -0.80 1.77 18.23
CA GLU A 81 0.66 1.73 18.36
C GLU A 81 1.14 0.30 18.66
N ARG A 82 0.48 -0.39 19.57
CA ARG A 82 0.82 -1.76 19.95
C ARG A 82 0.68 -2.73 18.78
N VAL A 83 -0.44 -2.69 18.06
CA VAL A 83 -0.68 -3.55 16.89
C VAL A 83 0.30 -3.26 15.77
N MET A 84 0.62 -1.99 15.53
CA MET A 84 1.60 -1.58 14.52
C MET A 84 2.99 -2.14 14.83
N ARG A 85 3.43 -2.11 16.11
CA ARG A 85 4.69 -2.72 16.55
C ARG A 85 4.68 -4.23 16.38
N GLN A 86 3.60 -4.90 16.77
CA GLN A 86 3.46 -6.35 16.61
C GLN A 86 3.64 -6.79 15.15
N TYR A 87 3.05 -6.07 14.19
CA TYR A 87 3.21 -6.38 12.79
C TYR A 87 4.63 -6.12 12.27
N ALA A 88 5.29 -5.06 12.73
CA ALA A 88 6.68 -4.80 12.38
C ALA A 88 7.61 -5.89 12.93
N GLU A 89 7.41 -6.33 14.18
CA GLU A 89 8.17 -7.40 14.85
C GLU A 89 7.91 -8.78 14.24
N ALA A 90 6.70 -9.03 13.71
CA ALA A 90 6.35 -10.27 13.01
C ALA A 90 7.01 -10.40 11.63
N GLY A 91 7.85 -9.44 11.23
CA GLY A 91 8.62 -9.49 9.99
C GLY A 91 7.81 -9.09 8.74
N ASN A 92 6.76 -8.31 8.90
CA ASN A 92 6.10 -7.68 7.75
C ASN A 92 7.02 -6.59 7.18
N GLY A 93 7.24 -6.64 5.87
CA GLY A 93 8.05 -5.65 5.16
C GLY A 93 7.29 -4.36 4.87
N LEU A 94 5.95 -4.42 4.86
CA LEU A 94 5.06 -3.29 4.71
C LEU A 94 3.94 -3.36 5.75
N VAL A 95 3.73 -2.27 6.48
CA VAL A 95 2.55 -2.06 7.33
C VAL A 95 1.76 -0.88 6.78
N LEU A 96 0.48 -1.07 6.53
CA LEU A 96 -0.40 -0.01 6.05
C LEU A 96 -1.63 0.14 6.95
N GLY A 97 -2.27 1.30 6.91
CA GLY A 97 -3.47 1.52 7.71
C GLY A 97 -3.92 2.98 7.69
N GLU A 98 -4.83 3.29 8.57
CA GLU A 98 -5.39 4.62 8.75
C GLU A 98 -4.76 5.26 9.98
N SER A 99 -3.99 6.32 9.83
CA SER A 99 -3.33 6.99 10.96
C SER A 99 -3.88 8.38 11.27
N PHE A 100 -4.98 8.80 10.65
CA PHE A 100 -5.54 10.15 10.79
C PHE A 100 -5.69 10.62 12.24
N ALA A 101 -6.19 9.76 13.13
CA ALA A 101 -6.39 10.07 14.55
C ALA A 101 -5.19 9.70 15.45
N VAL A 102 -4.21 8.93 14.94
CA VAL A 102 -3.09 8.36 15.72
C VAL A 102 -1.73 8.66 15.09
N GLU A 103 -1.66 9.68 14.26
CA GLU A 103 -0.49 9.97 13.42
C GLU A 103 0.82 10.13 14.19
N ALA A 104 0.80 10.77 15.35
CA ALA A 104 2.00 10.94 16.16
C ALA A 104 2.58 9.59 16.64
N ALA A 105 1.70 8.68 17.07
CA ALA A 105 2.09 7.34 17.50
C ALA A 105 2.62 6.51 16.31
N ALA A 106 1.93 6.56 15.17
CA ALA A 106 2.35 5.85 13.95
C ALA A 106 3.74 6.31 13.47
N ARG A 107 4.01 7.61 13.48
CA ARG A 107 5.32 8.18 13.11
C ARG A 107 6.44 7.79 14.06
N LYS A 108 6.13 7.66 15.35
CA LYS A 108 7.08 7.17 16.36
C LYS A 108 7.46 5.71 16.07
N VAL A 109 6.49 4.84 15.81
CA VAL A 109 6.75 3.44 15.45
C VAL A 109 7.60 3.35 14.18
N ALA A 110 7.31 4.15 13.15
CA ALA A 110 8.09 4.14 11.92
C ALA A 110 9.58 4.48 12.15
N LYS A 111 9.89 5.38 13.08
CA LYS A 111 11.28 5.69 13.47
C LYS A 111 11.97 4.51 14.18
N ASP A 112 11.22 3.78 14.99
CA ASP A 112 11.76 2.65 15.76
C ASP A 112 12.02 1.43 14.85
N TYR A 113 11.34 1.33 13.69
CA TYR A 113 11.47 0.22 12.73
C TYR A 113 11.90 0.71 11.33
N PRO A 114 13.12 1.24 11.15
CA PRO A 114 13.52 1.91 9.89
C PRO A 114 13.63 0.97 8.68
N LYS A 115 13.61 -0.35 8.89
CA LYS A 115 13.65 -1.36 7.80
C LYS A 115 12.26 -1.78 7.32
N VAL A 116 11.20 -1.39 8.01
CA VAL A 116 9.81 -1.66 7.65
C VAL A 116 9.26 -0.43 6.92
N ALA A 117 8.61 -0.64 5.79
CA ALA A 117 7.89 0.42 5.09
C ALA A 117 6.52 0.63 5.75
N PHE A 118 6.12 1.89 5.91
CA PHE A 118 4.81 2.27 6.41
C PHE A 118 4.09 3.13 5.38
N LEU A 119 2.86 2.72 5.02
CA LEU A 119 1.98 3.45 4.09
C LEU A 119 0.68 3.78 4.81
N MET A 120 0.52 5.02 5.22
CA MET A 120 -0.55 5.41 6.13
C MET A 120 -1.52 6.42 5.52
N GLY A 121 -2.81 6.17 5.69
CA GLY A 121 -3.85 7.17 5.46
C GLY A 121 -3.65 8.33 6.41
N SER A 122 -3.32 9.50 5.88
CA SER A 122 -2.97 10.69 6.66
C SER A 122 -3.11 11.95 5.81
N SER A 123 -3.50 13.05 6.45
CA SER A 123 -3.46 14.39 5.87
C SER A 123 -2.09 15.08 6.02
N GLY A 124 -1.14 14.44 6.69
CA GLY A 124 0.20 14.96 6.93
C GLY A 124 1.15 14.74 5.75
N LYS A 125 2.41 15.15 5.92
CA LYS A 125 3.46 14.94 4.93
C LYS A 125 4.16 13.60 5.17
N PRO A 126 4.73 12.97 4.12
CA PRO A 126 5.63 11.83 4.31
C PRO A 126 6.79 12.15 5.27
N GLN A 127 7.33 11.12 5.91
CA GLN A 127 8.50 11.22 6.78
C GLN A 127 9.56 10.20 6.35
N ALA A 128 10.71 10.68 5.94
CA ALA A 128 11.84 9.81 5.61
C ALA A 128 12.33 9.03 6.86
N PRO A 129 12.87 7.82 6.66
CA PRO A 129 13.09 7.16 5.37
C PRO A 129 11.92 6.28 4.90
N ASN A 130 10.93 5.97 5.76
CA ASN A 130 10.05 4.80 5.58
C ASN A 130 8.56 5.04 5.86
N PHE A 131 8.13 6.28 6.07
CA PHE A 131 6.73 6.62 6.32
C PHE A 131 6.15 7.40 5.13
N SER A 132 5.38 6.72 4.29
CA SER A 132 4.62 7.29 3.18
C SER A 132 3.17 7.53 3.58
N VAL A 133 2.52 8.49 2.93
CA VAL A 133 1.14 8.83 3.21
C VAL A 133 0.29 8.74 1.94
N PHE A 134 -0.99 8.46 2.12
CA PHE A 134 -2.00 8.58 1.08
C PHE A 134 -3.27 9.23 1.64
N ASP A 135 -4.00 9.92 0.78
CA ASP A 135 -5.27 10.57 1.08
C ASP A 135 -6.12 10.55 -0.20
N ASN A 136 -7.42 10.61 -0.08
CA ASN A 136 -8.33 10.62 -1.22
C ASN A 136 -8.84 12.03 -1.60
N TYR A 137 -8.48 13.06 -0.85
CA TYR A 137 -8.77 14.46 -1.14
C TYR A 137 -10.24 14.75 -1.48
N ILE A 138 -11.17 14.25 -0.65
CA ILE A 138 -12.63 14.35 -0.88
C ILE A 138 -13.24 15.73 -0.59
N GLN A 139 -12.45 16.78 -0.55
CA GLN A 139 -12.98 18.14 -0.41
C GLN A 139 -13.84 18.60 -1.59
N GLU A 140 -13.60 18.09 -2.80
CA GLU A 140 -14.41 18.43 -3.97
C GLU A 140 -15.87 17.98 -3.84
N PRO A 141 -16.18 16.71 -3.53
CA PRO A 141 -17.54 16.29 -3.22
C PRO A 141 -18.11 16.99 -1.98
N ALA A 142 -17.29 17.36 -0.99
CA ALA A 142 -17.75 18.15 0.15
C ALA A 142 -18.22 19.56 -0.28
N TYR A 143 -17.50 20.20 -1.20
CA TYR A 143 -17.88 21.49 -1.78
C TYR A 143 -19.22 21.37 -2.54
N LEU A 144 -19.37 20.39 -3.43
CA LEU A 144 -20.62 20.15 -4.14
C LEU A 144 -21.80 19.86 -3.22
N SER A 145 -21.56 19.10 -2.13
CA SER A 145 -22.57 18.86 -1.08
C SER A 145 -22.97 20.17 -0.39
N GLY A 146 -22.01 21.08 -0.20
CA GLY A 146 -22.25 22.42 0.31
C GLY A 146 -23.16 23.23 -0.60
N MET A 147 -22.92 23.24 -1.92
CA MET A 147 -23.78 23.90 -2.91
C MET A 147 -25.21 23.37 -2.84
N VAL A 148 -25.40 22.06 -2.77
CA VAL A 148 -26.75 21.50 -2.60
C VAL A 148 -27.39 21.99 -1.30
N ALA A 149 -26.66 21.94 -0.19
CA ALA A 149 -27.19 22.42 1.11
C ALA A 149 -27.56 23.91 1.10
N GLY A 150 -26.72 24.75 0.46
CA GLY A 150 -27.01 26.18 0.27
C GLY A 150 -28.26 26.42 -0.55
N GLY A 151 -28.41 25.72 -1.68
CA GLY A 151 -29.56 25.86 -2.58
C GLY A 151 -30.90 25.38 -2.00
N VAL A 152 -30.88 24.43 -1.04
CA VAL A 152 -32.13 23.88 -0.45
C VAL A 152 -32.51 24.46 0.90
N THR A 153 -31.59 25.14 1.60
CA THR A 153 -31.92 25.72 2.92
C THR A 153 -33.02 26.76 2.83
N LYS A 154 -33.94 26.76 3.80
CA LYS A 154 -35.03 27.74 3.92
C LYS A 154 -34.72 28.84 4.94
N THR A 155 -33.72 28.63 5.77
CA THR A 155 -33.41 29.51 6.90
C THR A 155 -32.03 30.18 6.75
N ASN A 156 -31.24 29.81 5.73
CA ASN A 156 -29.83 30.19 5.56
C ASN A 156 -28.98 29.83 6.77
N LYS A 157 -29.38 28.79 7.51
CA LYS A 157 -28.64 28.27 8.65
C LYS A 157 -28.33 26.78 8.37
N ILE A 158 -27.07 26.46 8.37
CA ILE A 158 -26.58 25.09 8.14
C ILE A 158 -25.59 24.76 9.25
N GLY A 159 -25.76 23.58 9.85
CA GLY A 159 -24.85 23.04 10.87
C GLY A 159 -23.98 21.95 10.28
N MET A 160 -22.76 21.78 10.81
CA MET A 160 -21.85 20.70 10.47
C MET A 160 -21.37 19.99 11.73
N VAL A 161 -21.23 18.67 11.65
CA VAL A 161 -20.64 17.85 12.71
C VAL A 161 -19.40 17.17 12.13
N GLY A 162 -18.23 17.42 12.73
CA GLY A 162 -16.97 16.77 12.40
C GLY A 162 -16.65 15.64 13.38
N GLY A 163 -16.09 14.53 12.91
CA GLY A 163 -15.74 13.39 13.76
C GLY A 163 -14.54 13.67 14.66
N TYR A 164 -13.50 14.30 14.12
CA TYR A 164 -12.25 14.61 14.82
C TYR A 164 -11.71 15.98 14.41
N PRO A 165 -11.00 16.70 15.29
CA PRO A 165 -10.38 17.99 14.98
C PRO A 165 -9.02 17.78 14.25
N ILE A 166 -9.04 17.15 13.10
CA ILE A 166 -7.88 16.85 12.27
C ILE A 166 -7.89 17.65 10.96
N PRO A 167 -6.75 17.85 10.31
CA PRO A 167 -6.65 18.68 9.10
C PRO A 167 -7.59 18.25 7.98
N GLU A 168 -7.82 16.95 7.78
CA GLU A 168 -8.75 16.45 6.78
C GLU A 168 -10.18 16.93 7.05
N VAL A 169 -10.71 16.73 8.26
CA VAL A 169 -12.06 17.14 8.63
C VAL A 169 -12.22 18.65 8.48
N ASN A 170 -11.23 19.43 8.92
CA ASN A 170 -11.25 20.89 8.74
C ASN A 170 -11.28 21.28 7.25
N ARG A 171 -10.52 20.60 6.39
CA ARG A 171 -10.52 20.80 4.94
C ARG A 171 -11.91 20.54 4.34
N LEU A 172 -12.56 19.43 4.73
CA LEU A 172 -13.90 19.06 4.25
C LEU A 172 -14.95 20.07 4.71
N MET A 173 -14.93 20.48 5.98
CA MET A 173 -15.86 21.48 6.52
C MET A 173 -15.70 22.83 5.84
N ASN A 174 -14.47 23.27 5.58
CA ASN A 174 -14.20 24.51 4.87
C ASN A 174 -14.69 24.45 3.41
N ALA A 175 -14.47 23.34 2.72
CA ALA A 175 -14.95 23.14 1.35
C ALA A 175 -16.50 23.15 1.30
N PHE A 176 -17.15 22.43 2.20
CA PHE A 176 -18.61 22.43 2.32
C PHE A 176 -19.16 23.86 2.56
N MET A 177 -18.55 24.59 3.51
CA MET A 177 -18.96 25.95 3.80
C MET A 177 -18.76 26.90 2.60
N ALA A 178 -17.66 26.71 1.85
CA ALA A 178 -17.41 27.48 0.64
C ALA A 178 -18.51 27.24 -0.41
N GLY A 179 -18.82 25.96 -0.69
CA GLY A 179 -19.89 25.60 -1.62
C GLY A 179 -21.26 26.11 -1.21
N ALA A 180 -21.60 26.05 0.10
CA ALA A 180 -22.88 26.54 0.60
C ALA A 180 -23.03 28.06 0.50
N LYS A 181 -21.94 28.81 0.47
CA LYS A 181 -21.96 30.29 0.31
C LYS A 181 -22.01 30.76 -1.14
N GLU A 182 -21.74 29.88 -2.10
CA GLU A 182 -21.70 30.25 -3.51
C GLU A 182 -23.09 30.31 -4.16
N VAL A 183 -24.06 29.67 -3.56
CA VAL A 183 -25.46 29.60 -4.02
C VAL A 183 -26.41 30.24 -3.00
#